data_202c05e0fc4fbe7842d07974c1e8a345
#
_entry.id   202c05e0fc4fbe7842d07974c1e8a345
#
_cell.length_a   1.000
_cell.length_b   1.000
_cell.length_c   1.000
_cell.angle_alpha   90.00
_cell.angle_beta   90.00
_cell.angle_gamma   90.00
#
_symmetry.space_group_name_H-M   'P 1'
#
loop_
_entity.id
_entity.type
_entity.pdbx_description
1 polymer ?
#
loop_
_entity_poly.entity_id
_entity_poly.type
_entity_poly.pdbx_seq_one_letter_code
_entity_poly.pdbx_strand_id
1 'polypeptide(L)'
;MSKTELQVFRENINKFIEQLSYIYPKDKDLIVYRDKVVLYGKVDPRGMVEYFMENISRFTKHIMEKDDAFFFEDLAIKEVTKNEKYHQLYDKVRLLWIDGMDDETKKTVWQYFTVFVTLGAKITKNTEVINVINNYRKVPITL
;
A
#
# COMPACT_ATOMS: atom_id res chain seq x y z
N MET A 1 23.05 8.80 -10.44
CA MET A 1 22.95 7.63 -9.56
C MET A 1 21.53 7.08 -9.54
N SER A 2 21.38 5.78 -9.62
CA SER A 2 20.08 5.15 -9.53
C SER A 2 19.57 5.19 -8.10
N LYS A 3 18.26 5.33 -7.95
CA LYS A 3 17.60 5.31 -6.64
C LYS A 3 17.57 3.88 -6.10
N THR A 4 17.70 3.74 -4.79
CA THR A 4 17.51 2.46 -4.13
C THR A 4 16.03 2.06 -4.15
N GLU A 5 15.74 0.78 -4.03
CA GLU A 5 14.36 0.30 -3.95
C GLU A 5 13.63 0.91 -2.75
N LEU A 6 14.33 1.11 -1.66
CA LEU A 6 13.79 1.76 -0.47
C LEU A 6 13.36 3.21 -0.75
N GLN A 7 14.19 3.96 -1.46
CA GLN A 7 13.85 5.34 -1.87
C GLN A 7 12.62 5.35 -2.79
N VAL A 8 12.55 4.42 -3.74
CA VAL A 8 11.41 4.30 -4.66
C VAL A 8 10.13 3.96 -3.91
N PHE A 9 10.19 3.04 -2.96
CA PHE A 9 9.04 2.70 -2.10
C PHE A 9 8.53 3.94 -1.36
N ARG A 10 9.42 4.65 -0.71
CA ARG A 10 9.09 5.85 0.05
C ARG A 10 8.47 6.94 -0.85
N GLU A 11 9.05 7.17 -2.01
CA GLU A 11 8.52 8.15 -2.97
C GLU A 11 7.11 7.77 -3.43
N ASN A 12 6.87 6.49 -3.68
CA ASN A 12 5.56 6.02 -4.13
C ASN A 12 4.50 6.15 -3.04
N ILE A 13 4.85 5.87 -1.79
CA ILE A 13 3.88 6.02 -0.71
C ILE A 13 3.52 7.50 -0.51
N ASN A 14 4.50 8.40 -0.63
CA ASN A 14 4.26 9.84 -0.56
C ASN A 14 3.38 10.31 -1.72
N LYS A 15 3.65 9.85 -2.94
CA LYS A 15 2.82 10.18 -4.11
C LYS A 15 1.40 9.68 -3.96
N PHE A 16 1.23 8.48 -3.45
CA PHE A 16 -0.09 7.89 -3.24
C PHE A 16 -0.95 8.76 -2.32
N ILE A 17 -0.42 9.08 -1.14
CA ILE A 17 -1.18 9.88 -0.18
C ILE A 17 -1.40 11.32 -0.66
N GLU A 18 -0.45 11.88 -1.41
CA GLU A 18 -0.61 13.19 -2.03
C GLU A 18 -1.72 13.20 -3.07
N GLN A 19 -1.77 12.17 -3.93
CA GLN A 19 -2.83 12.04 -4.93
C GLN A 19 -4.21 11.91 -4.30
N LEU A 20 -4.32 11.10 -3.26
CA LEU A 20 -5.58 10.99 -2.52
C LEU A 20 -5.99 12.33 -1.92
N SER A 21 -5.05 13.06 -1.35
CA SER A 21 -5.31 14.37 -0.77
C SER A 21 -5.75 15.39 -1.83
N TYR A 22 -5.21 15.27 -3.04
CA TYR A 22 -5.60 16.11 -4.17
C TYR A 22 -7.02 15.80 -4.65
N ILE A 23 -7.37 14.50 -4.73
CA ILE A 23 -8.70 14.05 -5.17
C ILE A 23 -9.75 14.41 -4.12
N TYR A 24 -9.39 14.34 -2.85
CA TYR A 24 -10.30 14.63 -1.72
C TYR A 24 -9.76 15.80 -0.88
N PRO A 25 -9.73 17.02 -1.45
CA PRO A 25 -9.05 18.15 -0.81
C PRO A 25 -9.71 18.65 0.47
N LYS A 26 -10.98 18.30 0.69
CA LYS A 26 -11.73 18.70 1.89
C LYS A 26 -11.59 17.69 3.03
N ASP A 27 -10.94 16.57 2.79
CA ASP A 27 -10.79 15.52 3.79
C ASP A 27 -9.59 15.82 4.70
N LYS A 28 -9.89 16.34 5.88
CA LYS A 28 -8.86 16.77 6.83
C LYS A 28 -8.06 15.57 7.39
N ASP A 29 -8.69 14.42 7.50
CA ASP A 29 -8.02 13.21 7.99
C ASP A 29 -6.90 12.77 7.06
N LEU A 30 -7.10 12.88 5.75
CA LEU A 30 -6.06 12.56 4.78
C LEU A 30 -4.82 13.43 4.95
N ILE A 31 -5.01 14.71 5.26
CA ILE A 31 -3.88 15.64 5.49
C ILE A 31 -3.07 15.20 6.71
N VAL A 32 -3.77 14.82 7.79
CA VAL A 32 -3.12 14.34 9.02
C VAL A 32 -2.36 13.04 8.74
N TYR A 33 -2.98 12.09 8.03
CA TYR A 33 -2.33 10.82 7.70
C TYR A 33 -1.12 11.03 6.78
N ARG A 34 -1.23 11.94 5.82
CA ARG A 34 -0.13 12.31 4.94
C ARG A 34 1.07 12.77 5.73
N ASP A 35 0.87 13.67 6.69
CA ASP A 35 1.96 14.20 7.49
C ASP A 35 2.62 13.11 8.34
N LYS A 36 1.82 12.22 8.91
CA LYS A 36 2.32 11.07 9.69
C LYS A 36 3.15 10.11 8.84
N VAL A 37 2.66 9.77 7.65
CA VAL A 37 3.33 8.84 6.74
C VAL A 37 4.64 9.43 6.24
N VAL A 38 4.63 10.71 5.85
CA VAL A 38 5.83 11.39 5.38
C VAL A 38 6.89 11.43 6.48
N LEU A 39 6.48 11.75 7.70
CA LEU A 39 7.41 11.77 8.84
C LEU A 39 7.99 10.39 9.14
N TYR A 40 7.15 9.37 9.14
CA TYR A 40 7.60 7.99 9.39
C TYR A 40 8.66 7.57 8.36
N GLY A 41 8.43 7.88 7.09
CA GLY A 41 9.37 7.56 6.02
C GLY A 41 10.71 8.29 6.14
N LYS A 42 10.72 9.47 6.76
CA LYS A 42 11.96 10.22 7.02
C LYS A 42 12.74 9.64 8.20
N VAL A 43 12.01 9.23 9.25
CA VAL A 43 12.63 8.78 10.51
C VAL A 43 13.09 7.33 10.41
N ASP A 44 12.27 6.46 9.81
CA ASP A 44 12.53 5.02 9.76
C ASP A 44 11.98 4.41 8.48
N PRO A 45 12.61 4.68 7.32
CA PRO A 45 12.07 4.22 6.04
C PRO A 45 11.99 2.70 5.92
N ARG A 46 12.98 1.98 6.44
CA ARG A 46 12.95 0.51 6.40
C ARG A 46 11.88 -0.06 7.33
N GLY A 47 11.70 0.52 8.51
CA GLY A 47 10.64 0.15 9.44
C GLY A 47 9.26 0.34 8.81
N MET A 48 9.08 1.40 8.04
CA MET A 48 7.83 1.63 7.32
C MET A 48 7.52 0.50 6.33
N VAL A 49 8.52 0.04 5.57
CA VAL A 49 8.35 -1.07 4.63
C VAL A 49 8.03 -2.36 5.37
N GLU A 50 8.76 -2.65 6.44
CA GLU A 50 8.54 -3.86 7.25
C GLU A 50 7.13 -3.89 7.84
N TYR A 51 6.67 -2.76 8.33
CA TYR A 51 5.30 -2.61 8.83
C TYR A 51 4.27 -2.91 7.76
N PHE A 52 4.45 -2.29 6.58
CA PHE A 52 3.56 -2.52 5.45
C PHE A 52 3.49 -4.02 5.11
N MET A 53 4.64 -4.65 4.94
CA MET A 53 4.70 -6.06 4.56
C MET A 53 4.13 -6.99 5.63
N GLU A 54 4.36 -6.69 6.90
CA GLU A 54 3.81 -7.48 8.00
C GLU A 54 2.28 -7.51 7.98
N ASN A 55 1.66 -6.39 7.62
CA ASN A 55 0.20 -6.28 7.63
C ASN A 55 -0.45 -6.67 6.30
N ILE A 56 0.23 -6.48 5.19
CA ILE A 56 -0.38 -6.57 3.85
C ILE A 56 0.05 -7.85 3.09
N SER A 57 1.22 -8.43 3.42
CA SER A 57 1.77 -9.52 2.64
C SER A 57 0.85 -10.74 2.51
N ARG A 58 0.06 -11.04 3.51
CA ARG A 58 -0.90 -12.15 3.46
C ARG A 58 -1.99 -11.94 2.42
N PHE A 59 -2.22 -10.71 1.98
CA PHE A 59 -3.22 -10.37 0.97
C PHE A 59 -2.61 -10.21 -0.43
N THR A 60 -1.37 -10.65 -0.64
CA THR A 60 -0.65 -10.49 -1.91
C THR A 60 -1.45 -11.00 -3.11
N LYS A 61 -2.02 -12.19 -2.99
CA LYS A 61 -2.85 -12.77 -4.05
C LYS A 61 -4.04 -11.86 -4.39
N HIS A 62 -4.73 -11.36 -3.38
CA HIS A 62 -5.89 -10.49 -3.58
C HIS A 62 -5.50 -9.16 -4.20
N ILE A 63 -4.34 -8.63 -3.85
CA ILE A 63 -3.80 -7.41 -4.44
C ILE A 63 -3.48 -7.64 -5.92
N MET A 64 -2.80 -8.74 -6.24
CA MET A 64 -2.44 -9.05 -7.62
C MET A 64 -3.65 -9.31 -8.50
N GLU A 65 -4.70 -9.89 -7.93
CA GLU A 65 -5.97 -10.16 -8.62
C GLU A 65 -6.93 -8.97 -8.61
N LYS A 66 -6.60 -7.91 -7.89
CA LYS A 66 -7.44 -6.72 -7.72
C LYS A 66 -8.84 -7.10 -7.21
N ASP A 67 -8.85 -7.89 -6.15
CA ASP A 67 -10.08 -8.44 -5.57
C ASP A 67 -10.72 -7.42 -4.61
N ASP A 68 -11.53 -6.53 -5.16
CA ASP A 68 -12.16 -5.44 -4.43
C ASP A 68 -13.00 -5.95 -3.25
N ALA A 69 -13.77 -7.01 -3.49
CA ALA A 69 -14.70 -7.53 -2.49
C ALA A 69 -13.95 -8.03 -1.27
N PHE A 70 -12.86 -8.78 -1.46
CA PHE A 70 -12.08 -9.31 -0.34
C PHE A 70 -11.28 -8.22 0.35
N PHE A 71 -10.52 -7.42 -0.42
CA PHE A 71 -9.53 -6.50 0.14
C PHE A 71 -10.15 -5.36 0.94
N PHE A 72 -11.36 -4.92 0.54
CA PHE A 72 -12.04 -3.78 1.17
C PHE A 72 -13.26 -4.17 2.00
N GLU A 73 -13.45 -5.45 2.29
CA GLU A 73 -14.49 -5.88 3.22
C GLU A 73 -14.03 -5.76 4.68
N ASP A 74 -15.00 -5.68 5.61
CA ASP A 74 -14.76 -5.52 7.04
C ASP A 74 -13.83 -6.59 7.62
N LEU A 75 -13.94 -7.83 7.13
CA LEU A 75 -13.13 -8.93 7.62
C LEU A 75 -11.63 -8.69 7.35
N ALA A 76 -11.29 -8.24 6.15
CA ALA A 76 -9.91 -7.92 5.80
C ALA A 76 -9.37 -6.78 6.66
N ILE A 77 -10.16 -5.74 6.86
CA ILE A 77 -9.80 -4.60 7.72
C ILE A 77 -9.51 -5.06 9.15
N LYS A 78 -10.36 -5.92 9.71
CA LYS A 78 -10.17 -6.41 11.09
C LYS A 78 -8.85 -7.15 11.28
N GLU A 79 -8.39 -7.87 10.26
CA GLU A 79 -7.11 -8.56 10.35
C GLU A 79 -5.91 -7.64 10.23
N VAL A 80 -6.01 -6.61 9.40
CA VAL A 80 -4.92 -5.66 9.18
C VAL A 80 -4.75 -4.70 10.34
N THR A 81 -5.83 -4.35 11.02
CA THR A 81 -5.87 -3.30 12.04
C THR A 81 -5.28 -3.69 13.40
N LYS A 82 -4.59 -4.79 13.49
CA LYS A 82 -3.82 -5.13 14.71
C LYS A 82 -2.69 -4.15 14.97
N ASN A 83 -2.34 -3.33 14.00
CA ASN A 83 -1.22 -2.42 14.05
C ASN A 83 -1.67 -0.98 13.79
N GLU A 84 -1.63 -0.15 14.83
CA GLU A 84 -2.22 1.19 14.82
C GLU A 84 -1.60 2.17 13.83
N LYS A 85 -0.34 1.99 13.42
CA LYS A 85 0.35 2.98 12.57
C LYS A 85 -0.24 3.10 11.17
N TYR A 86 -0.72 2.00 10.59
CA TYR A 86 -1.31 1.99 9.25
C TYR A 86 -2.82 1.82 9.26
N HIS A 87 -3.37 1.47 10.41
CA HIS A 87 -4.79 1.23 10.59
C HIS A 87 -5.63 2.41 10.09
N GLN A 88 -5.30 3.62 10.52
CA GLN A 88 -6.09 4.80 10.21
C GLN A 88 -6.12 5.11 8.71
N LEU A 89 -4.95 5.04 8.04
CA LEU A 89 -4.88 5.27 6.61
C LEU A 89 -5.65 4.20 5.83
N TYR A 90 -5.50 2.95 6.21
CA TYR A 90 -6.18 1.83 5.56
C TYR A 90 -7.70 1.95 5.68
N ASP A 91 -8.19 2.24 6.88
CA ASP A 91 -9.62 2.48 7.12
C ASP A 91 -10.12 3.65 6.29
N LYS A 92 -9.33 4.70 6.16
CA LYS A 92 -9.71 5.86 5.38
C LYS A 92 -9.86 5.54 3.90
N VAL A 93 -8.92 4.79 3.34
CA VAL A 93 -9.01 4.33 1.94
C VAL A 93 -10.27 3.49 1.74
N ARG A 94 -10.57 2.59 2.67
CA ARG A 94 -11.77 1.77 2.63
C ARG A 94 -13.04 2.62 2.64
N LEU A 95 -13.12 3.60 3.53
CA LEU A 95 -14.29 4.48 3.62
C LEU A 95 -14.49 5.28 2.34
N LEU A 96 -13.41 5.82 1.77
CA LEU A 96 -13.48 6.54 0.51
C LEU A 96 -13.94 5.64 -0.63
N TRP A 97 -13.49 4.39 -0.64
CA TRP A 97 -13.87 3.39 -1.63
C TRP A 97 -15.37 3.12 -1.60
N ILE A 98 -15.90 2.84 -0.40
CA ILE A 98 -17.32 2.53 -0.18
C ILE A 98 -18.21 3.74 -0.47
N ASP A 99 -17.74 4.94 -0.15
CA ASP A 99 -18.49 6.19 -0.29
C ASP A 99 -18.61 6.68 -1.74
N GLY A 100 -18.19 5.87 -2.70
CA GLY A 100 -18.37 6.18 -4.11
C GLY A 100 -17.12 6.64 -4.83
N MET A 101 -15.98 6.02 -4.52
CA MET A 101 -14.76 6.26 -5.28
C MET A 101 -14.98 5.89 -6.75
N ASP A 102 -14.55 6.75 -7.68
CA ASP A 102 -14.69 6.45 -9.09
C ASP A 102 -13.74 5.34 -9.55
N ASP A 103 -14.03 4.75 -10.72
CA ASP A 103 -13.27 3.60 -11.21
C ASP A 103 -11.82 3.92 -11.52
N GLU A 104 -11.53 5.13 -11.98
CA GLU A 104 -10.15 5.56 -12.26
C GLU A 104 -9.34 5.66 -10.97
N THR A 105 -9.91 6.21 -9.92
CA THR A 105 -9.25 6.30 -8.61
C THR A 105 -9.03 4.91 -8.03
N LYS A 106 -10.02 4.00 -8.14
CA LYS A 106 -9.89 2.60 -7.71
C LYS A 106 -8.74 1.90 -8.43
N LYS A 107 -8.64 2.12 -9.73
CA LYS A 107 -7.54 1.57 -10.53
C LYS A 107 -6.18 2.09 -10.04
N THR A 108 -6.10 3.36 -9.73
CA THR A 108 -4.90 3.98 -9.18
C THR A 108 -4.51 3.37 -7.84
N VAL A 109 -5.48 3.14 -6.94
CA VAL A 109 -5.24 2.48 -5.65
C VAL A 109 -4.62 1.09 -5.87
N TRP A 110 -5.19 0.28 -6.76
CA TRP A 110 -4.64 -1.05 -7.05
C TRP A 110 -3.23 -0.99 -7.64
N GLN A 111 -2.95 -0.02 -8.49
CA GLN A 111 -1.61 0.17 -9.06
C GLN A 111 -0.58 0.45 -7.97
N TYR A 112 -0.92 1.34 -7.03
CA TYR A 112 -0.01 1.65 -5.91
C TYR A 112 0.18 0.45 -4.98
N PHE A 113 -0.88 -0.26 -4.62
CA PHE A 113 -0.74 -1.45 -3.77
C PHE A 113 0.12 -2.52 -4.43
N THR A 114 -0.02 -2.70 -5.75
CA THR A 114 0.84 -3.64 -6.49
C THR A 114 2.30 -3.23 -6.41
N VAL A 115 2.59 -1.93 -6.58
CA VAL A 115 3.95 -1.41 -6.44
C VAL A 115 4.48 -1.64 -5.02
N PHE A 116 3.65 -1.35 -4.01
CA PHE A 116 4.07 -1.48 -2.61
C PHE A 116 4.41 -2.92 -2.25
N VAL A 117 3.57 -3.88 -2.62
CA VAL A 117 3.83 -5.28 -2.28
C VAL A 117 5.02 -5.83 -3.06
N THR A 118 5.20 -5.40 -4.31
CA THR A 118 6.32 -5.83 -5.16
C THR A 118 7.64 -5.30 -4.63
N LEU A 119 7.73 -4.00 -4.39
CA LEU A 119 8.94 -3.38 -3.84
C LEU A 119 9.20 -3.85 -2.41
N GLY A 120 8.15 -3.94 -1.60
CA GLY A 120 8.28 -4.41 -0.22
C GLY A 120 8.82 -5.83 -0.15
N ALA A 121 8.37 -6.71 -1.02
CA ALA A 121 8.87 -8.08 -1.09
C ALA A 121 10.35 -8.13 -1.47
N LYS A 122 10.78 -7.29 -2.42
CA LYS A 122 12.19 -7.19 -2.80
C LYS A 122 13.05 -6.66 -1.65
N ILE A 123 12.61 -5.57 -1.03
CA ILE A 123 13.35 -4.92 0.06
C ILE A 123 13.53 -5.85 1.25
N THR A 124 12.48 -6.58 1.62
CA THR A 124 12.50 -7.52 2.75
C THR A 124 13.01 -8.90 2.37
N LYS A 125 13.31 -9.13 1.09
CA LYS A 125 13.74 -10.43 0.55
C LYS A 125 12.76 -11.54 0.91
N ASN A 126 11.47 -11.25 0.80
CA ASN A 126 10.40 -12.19 1.12
C ASN A 126 10.13 -13.09 -0.09
N THR A 127 10.84 -14.22 -0.15
CA THR A 127 10.76 -15.16 -1.27
C THR A 127 9.37 -15.77 -1.44
N GLU A 128 8.66 -16.00 -0.35
CA GLU A 128 7.29 -16.54 -0.38
C GLU A 128 6.34 -15.58 -1.11
N VAL A 129 6.39 -14.30 -0.76
CA VAL A 129 5.57 -13.28 -1.42
C VAL A 129 5.99 -13.12 -2.89
N ILE A 130 7.30 -13.11 -3.17
CA ILE A 130 7.82 -13.01 -4.53
C ILE A 130 7.30 -14.17 -5.40
N ASN A 131 7.25 -15.37 -4.87
CA ASN A 131 6.72 -16.52 -5.59
C ASN A 131 5.24 -16.34 -5.94
N VAL A 132 4.44 -15.79 -5.03
CA VAL A 132 3.03 -15.49 -5.32
C VAL A 132 2.93 -14.43 -6.42
N ILE A 133 3.70 -13.34 -6.31
CA ILE A 133 3.70 -12.28 -7.33
C ILE A 133 4.08 -12.82 -8.70
N ASN A 134 5.09 -13.69 -8.77
CA ASN A 134 5.58 -14.23 -10.03
C ASN A 134 4.54 -15.07 -10.78
N ASN A 135 3.52 -15.58 -10.09
CA ASN A 135 2.41 -16.27 -10.75
C ASN A 135 1.60 -15.33 -11.65
N TYR A 136 1.73 -14.03 -11.47
CA TYR A 136 0.97 -13.01 -12.22
C TYR A 136 1.83 -12.19 -13.18
N ARG A 137 3.14 -12.47 -13.26
CA ARG A 137 4.07 -11.70 -14.08
C ARG A 137 4.61 -12.54 -15.22
N LYS A 138 4.74 -11.91 -16.41
CA LYS A 138 5.40 -12.54 -17.56
C LYS A 138 6.90 -12.63 -17.35
N VAL A 139 7.49 -11.62 -16.70
CA VAL A 139 8.92 -11.60 -16.38
C VAL A 139 9.04 -11.75 -14.86
N PRO A 140 9.60 -12.87 -14.37
CA PRO A 140 9.71 -13.09 -12.93
C PRO A 140 10.67 -12.13 -12.26
N ILE A 141 10.37 -11.83 -10.99
CA ILE A 141 11.29 -11.12 -10.10
C ILE A 141 12.34 -12.11 -9.62
N THR A 142 13.60 -11.72 -9.71
CA THR A 142 14.73 -12.49 -9.17
C THR A 142 15.42 -11.65 -8.10
N LEU A 143 15.86 -12.32 -7.05
CA LEU A 143 16.63 -11.67 -5.98
C LEU A 143 18.12 -11.86 -6.20
#